data_950e76653d8b05547a616d85c8ec647c
#
_entry.id   950e76653d8b05547a616d85c8ec647c
#
_cell.length_a   1.000
_cell.length_b   1.000
_cell.length_c   1.000
_cell.angle_alpha   90.00
_cell.angle_beta   90.00
_cell.angle_gamma   90.00
#
_symmetry.space_group_name_H-M   'P 1'
#
loop_
_entity.id
_entity.type
_entity.pdbx_description
1 polymer ?
#
loop_
_entity_poly.entity_id
_entity_poly.type
_entity_poly.pdbx_seq_one_letter_code
_entity_poly.pdbx_strand_id
1 'polypeptide(L)'
;SFSNRTDIWRAVFMFWRDNPKMMMIGNGVNQTGHKIGQYISWTDGIAVHNAYLQWAADFGLIGLVPQIVFLAIAVWQTICVFFAPKRPRGALGLCMMTFAGLLIGMMESATLSAMLPINLMFMFALAQLSAMSRDVAKK
;
A
#
# COMPACT_ATOMS: atom_id res chain seq x y z
N SER A 1 -18.81 3.46 -7.37
CA SER A 1 -19.68 2.64 -6.51
C SER A 1 -18.83 1.57 -5.83
N PHE A 2 -19.13 1.20 -4.59
CA PHE A 2 -18.44 0.11 -3.88
C PHE A 2 -18.58 -1.24 -4.58
N SER A 3 -19.72 -1.49 -5.25
CA SER A 3 -19.96 -2.72 -6.01
C SER A 3 -18.92 -2.94 -7.10
N ASN A 4 -18.51 -1.89 -7.78
CA ASN A 4 -17.52 -1.99 -8.85
C ASN A 4 -16.13 -2.41 -8.34
N ARG A 5 -15.73 -1.98 -7.13
CA ARG A 5 -14.43 -2.34 -6.55
C ARG A 5 -14.37 -3.82 -6.17
N THR A 6 -15.44 -4.36 -5.61
CA THR A 6 -15.51 -5.80 -5.27
C THR A 6 -15.42 -6.68 -6.51
N ASP A 7 -16.01 -6.25 -7.62
CA ASP A 7 -15.92 -6.97 -8.90
C ASP A 7 -14.49 -6.93 -9.46
N ILE A 8 -13.82 -5.80 -9.38
CA ILE A 8 -12.40 -5.66 -9.76
C ILE A 8 -11.51 -6.57 -8.90
N TRP A 9 -11.69 -6.57 -7.58
CA TRP A 9 -10.91 -7.42 -6.69
C TRP A 9 -11.16 -8.90 -6.97
N ARG A 10 -12.42 -9.28 -7.20
CA ARG A 10 -12.79 -10.64 -7.61
C ARG A 10 -12.10 -11.04 -8.90
N ALA A 11 -12.03 -10.15 -9.89
CA ALA A 11 -11.34 -10.39 -11.14
C ALA A 11 -9.83 -10.63 -10.96
N VAL A 12 -9.16 -9.92 -10.04
CA VAL A 12 -7.76 -10.19 -9.70
C VAL A 12 -7.59 -11.62 -9.15
N PHE A 13 -8.47 -12.05 -8.24
CA PHE A 13 -8.41 -13.42 -7.70
C PHE A 13 -8.72 -14.48 -8.74
N MET A 14 -9.69 -14.24 -9.64
CA MET A 14 -9.98 -15.14 -10.75
C MET A 14 -8.80 -15.26 -11.71
N PHE A 15 -8.17 -14.12 -12.05
CA PHE A 15 -6.98 -14.10 -12.88
C PHE A 15 -5.82 -14.89 -12.24
N TRP A 16 -5.58 -14.73 -10.94
CA TRP A 16 -4.54 -15.48 -10.22
C TRP A 16 -4.81 -16.99 -10.19
N ARG A 17 -6.07 -17.38 -9.98
CA ARG A 17 -6.46 -18.80 -10.02
C ARG A 17 -6.11 -19.43 -11.35
N ASP A 18 -6.38 -18.70 -12.46
CA ASP A 18 -6.15 -19.21 -13.81
C ASP A 18 -4.67 -19.04 -14.24
N ASN A 19 -3.91 -18.21 -13.55
CA ASN A 19 -2.52 -17.92 -13.85
C ASN A 19 -1.63 -17.96 -12.58
N PRO A 20 -1.38 -19.14 -11.99
CA PRO A 20 -0.66 -19.26 -10.72
C PRO A 20 0.79 -18.75 -10.79
N LYS A 21 1.43 -18.77 -11.95
CA LYS A 21 2.75 -18.16 -12.15
C LYS A 21 2.69 -16.66 -11.93
N MET A 22 1.68 -15.99 -12.48
CA MET A 22 1.50 -14.54 -12.30
C MET A 22 1.12 -14.16 -10.87
N MET A 23 0.44 -15.03 -10.16
CA MET A 23 0.21 -14.86 -8.72
C MET A 23 1.54 -14.81 -7.95
N MET A 24 2.52 -15.62 -8.31
CA MET A 24 3.82 -15.69 -7.61
C MET A 24 4.75 -14.53 -7.95
N ILE A 25 4.90 -14.19 -9.24
CA ILE A 25 5.90 -13.22 -9.72
C ILE A 25 5.31 -11.86 -10.10
N GLY A 26 3.98 -11.74 -10.15
CA GLY A 26 3.27 -10.52 -10.54
C GLY A 26 3.07 -10.36 -12.05
N ASN A 27 2.30 -9.33 -12.36
CA ASN A 27 1.90 -8.99 -13.73
C ASN A 27 2.83 -7.97 -14.41
N GLY A 28 3.66 -7.31 -13.62
CA GLY A 28 4.38 -6.11 -13.99
C GLY A 28 3.60 -4.84 -13.65
N VAL A 29 4.33 -3.76 -13.41
CA VAL A 29 3.77 -2.46 -13.00
C VAL A 29 2.74 -1.98 -14.03
N ASN A 30 1.58 -1.56 -13.55
CA ASN A 30 0.45 -1.05 -14.34
C ASN A 30 -0.12 -2.03 -15.41
N GLN A 31 0.25 -3.32 -15.38
CA GLN A 31 -0.27 -4.31 -16.33
C GLN A 31 -1.52 -5.03 -15.83
N THR A 32 -1.77 -4.98 -14.53
CA THR A 32 -2.88 -5.70 -13.90
C THR A 32 -4.23 -5.32 -14.51
N GLY A 33 -4.51 -4.02 -14.66
CA GLY A 33 -5.79 -3.54 -15.22
C GLY A 33 -6.11 -4.07 -16.61
N HIS A 34 -5.11 -4.17 -17.48
CA HIS A 34 -5.29 -4.74 -18.83
C HIS A 34 -5.57 -6.25 -18.77
N LYS A 35 -4.87 -6.96 -17.88
CA LYS A 35 -4.96 -8.43 -17.79
C LYS A 35 -6.26 -8.92 -17.15
N ILE A 36 -6.79 -8.17 -16.19
CA ILE A 36 -8.07 -8.52 -15.53
C ILE A 36 -9.30 -8.12 -16.33
N GLY A 37 -9.16 -7.28 -17.36
CA GLY A 37 -10.27 -6.81 -18.20
C GLY A 37 -11.12 -7.94 -18.80
N GLN A 38 -10.52 -9.09 -19.10
CA GLN A 38 -11.26 -10.27 -19.60
C GLN A 38 -12.20 -10.91 -18.57
N TYR A 39 -12.03 -10.62 -17.29
CA TYR A 39 -12.87 -11.14 -16.19
C TYR A 39 -13.97 -10.15 -15.78
N ILE A 40 -13.94 -8.96 -16.36
CA ILE A 40 -14.92 -7.90 -16.10
C ILE A 40 -15.38 -7.41 -17.47
N SER A 41 -16.68 -7.22 -17.65
CA SER A 41 -17.26 -6.73 -18.90
C SER A 41 -16.97 -5.26 -19.21
N TRP A 42 -15.92 -4.69 -18.62
CA TRP A 42 -15.53 -3.29 -18.74
C TRP A 42 -14.19 -3.14 -19.47
N THR A 43 -14.02 -1.96 -20.02
CA THR A 43 -12.89 -1.60 -20.88
C THR A 43 -11.55 -1.52 -20.17
N ASP A 44 -10.48 -1.56 -20.96
CA ASP A 44 -9.06 -1.47 -20.58
C ASP A 44 -8.69 -0.37 -19.58
N GLY A 45 -7.64 -0.62 -18.80
CA GLY A 45 -7.03 0.41 -17.95
C GLY A 45 -7.66 0.55 -16.56
N ILE A 46 -8.29 -0.49 -16.05
CA ILE A 46 -8.95 -0.48 -14.75
C ILE A 46 -7.91 -0.43 -13.62
N ALA A 47 -8.01 0.59 -12.77
CA ALA A 47 -7.25 0.66 -11.52
C ALA A 47 -7.87 -0.28 -10.47
N VAL A 48 -7.04 -0.95 -9.67
CA VAL A 48 -7.51 -1.88 -8.64
C VAL A 48 -8.15 -1.16 -7.45
N HIS A 49 -7.87 0.15 -7.28
CA HIS A 49 -8.38 0.98 -6.17
C HIS A 49 -8.12 0.38 -4.78
N ASN A 50 -6.99 -0.29 -4.63
CA ASN A 50 -6.46 -0.79 -3.37
C ASN A 50 -4.95 -0.95 -3.56
N ALA A 51 -4.13 -0.14 -2.87
CA ALA A 51 -2.69 -0.12 -3.04
C ALA A 51 -2.04 -1.46 -2.69
N TYR A 52 -2.54 -2.16 -1.69
CA TYR A 52 -1.98 -3.45 -1.25
C TYR A 52 -2.24 -4.55 -2.26
N LEU A 53 -3.48 -4.60 -2.77
CA LEU A 53 -3.85 -5.57 -3.81
C LEU A 53 -3.19 -5.23 -5.16
N GLN A 54 -3.09 -3.94 -5.50
CA GLN A 54 -2.37 -3.50 -6.70
C GLN A 54 -0.92 -3.94 -6.65
N TRP A 55 -0.24 -3.72 -5.51
CA TRP A 55 1.13 -4.14 -5.34
C TRP A 55 1.28 -5.66 -5.44
N ALA A 56 0.42 -6.41 -4.75
CA ALA A 56 0.43 -7.87 -4.83
C ALA A 56 0.17 -8.37 -6.26
N ALA A 57 -0.68 -7.69 -7.03
CA ALA A 57 -0.96 -8.04 -8.41
C ALA A 57 0.20 -7.69 -9.36
N ASP A 58 0.85 -6.55 -9.15
CA ASP A 58 1.95 -6.09 -9.99
C ASP A 58 3.25 -6.86 -9.74
N PHE A 59 3.58 -7.18 -8.48
CA PHE A 59 4.85 -7.79 -8.08
C PHE A 59 4.72 -9.24 -7.58
N GLY A 60 3.50 -9.76 -7.49
CA GLY A 60 3.22 -11.11 -7.01
C GLY A 60 3.44 -11.28 -5.51
N LEU A 61 3.21 -12.51 -5.03
CA LEU A 61 3.42 -12.86 -3.63
C LEU A 61 4.88 -12.70 -3.19
N ILE A 62 5.83 -12.90 -4.10
CA ILE A 62 7.27 -12.69 -3.82
C ILE A 62 7.53 -11.20 -3.53
N GLY A 63 6.97 -10.29 -4.33
CA GLY A 63 7.11 -8.85 -4.12
C GLY A 63 6.28 -8.31 -2.95
N LEU A 64 5.28 -9.07 -2.50
CA LEU A 64 4.47 -8.71 -1.33
C LEU A 64 5.27 -8.82 -0.02
N VAL A 65 6.25 -9.73 0.06
CA VAL A 65 7.06 -9.94 1.27
C VAL A 65 7.80 -8.66 1.70
N PRO A 66 8.62 -8.00 0.85
CA PRO A 66 9.29 -6.76 1.25
C PRO A 66 8.29 -5.63 1.58
N GLN A 67 7.13 -5.60 0.94
CA GLN A 67 6.08 -4.64 1.28
C GLN A 67 5.52 -4.87 2.68
N ILE A 68 5.22 -6.12 3.05
CA ILE A 68 4.74 -6.45 4.40
C ILE A 68 5.78 -6.05 5.44
N VAL A 69 7.06 -6.35 5.21
CA VAL A 69 8.15 -5.97 6.11
C VAL A 69 8.23 -4.45 6.25
N PHE A 70 8.18 -3.72 5.14
CA PHE A 70 8.18 -2.25 5.13
C PHE A 70 7.02 -1.67 5.95
N LEU A 71 5.79 -2.17 5.71
CA LEU A 71 4.61 -1.71 6.45
C LEU A 71 4.67 -2.07 7.94
N ALA A 72 5.16 -3.26 8.27
CA ALA A 72 5.34 -3.67 9.67
C ALA A 72 6.33 -2.75 10.40
N ILE A 73 7.45 -2.40 9.77
CA ILE A 73 8.42 -1.44 10.32
C ILE A 73 7.76 -0.06 10.48
N ALA A 74 7.03 0.41 9.47
CA ALA A 74 6.35 1.71 9.51
C ALA A 74 5.33 1.80 10.65
N VAL A 75 4.51 0.76 10.80
CA VAL A 75 3.53 0.66 11.90
C VAL A 75 4.23 0.60 13.25
N TRP A 76 5.26 -0.21 13.38
CA TRP A 76 6.04 -0.33 14.62
C TRP A 76 6.65 1.02 15.03
N GLN A 77 7.32 1.71 14.12
CA GLN A 77 7.91 3.03 14.37
C GLN A 77 6.85 4.06 14.77
N THR A 78 5.69 4.04 14.11
CA THR A 78 4.57 4.92 14.43
C THR A 78 4.08 4.66 15.85
N ILE A 79 3.92 3.40 16.25
CA ILE A 79 3.51 3.01 17.61
C ILE A 79 4.55 3.47 18.64
N CYS A 80 5.84 3.22 18.39
CA CYS A 80 6.92 3.64 19.30
C CYS A 80 6.92 5.16 19.54
N VAL A 81 6.76 5.94 18.48
CA VAL A 81 6.72 7.40 18.59
C VAL A 81 5.42 7.90 19.23
N PHE A 82 4.29 7.26 18.90
CA PHE A 82 2.99 7.64 19.44
C PHE A 82 2.89 7.43 20.94
N PHE A 83 3.45 6.35 21.47
CA PHE A 83 3.42 6.03 22.90
C PHE A 83 4.64 6.52 23.68
N ALA A 84 5.56 7.24 23.04
CA ALA A 84 6.75 7.77 23.72
C ALA A 84 6.36 8.72 24.86
N PRO A 85 6.98 8.61 26.06
CA PRO A 85 6.68 9.48 27.21
C PRO A 85 6.96 10.96 26.93
N LYS A 86 8.00 11.24 26.14
CA LYS A 86 8.37 12.60 25.69
C LYS A 86 8.37 12.61 24.16
N ARG A 87 7.22 12.93 23.59
CA ARG A 87 7.04 12.98 22.13
C ARG A 87 7.79 14.18 21.55
N PRO A 88 8.53 14.00 20.44
CA PRO A 88 9.05 15.11 19.66
C PRO A 88 7.93 16.03 19.15
N ARG A 89 8.25 17.32 18.97
CA ARG A 89 7.29 18.26 18.36
C ARG A 89 6.88 17.77 16.95
N GLY A 90 5.60 17.86 16.63
CA GLY A 90 5.05 17.42 15.35
C GLY A 90 4.84 15.90 15.21
N ALA A 91 5.30 15.08 16.17
CA ALA A 91 5.18 13.62 16.09
C ALA A 91 3.74 13.14 15.92
N LEU A 92 2.78 13.74 16.63
CA LEU A 92 1.38 13.37 16.53
C LEU A 92 0.84 13.59 15.09
N GLY A 93 1.14 14.73 14.48
CA GLY A 93 0.74 15.01 13.09
C GLY A 93 1.29 13.98 12.11
N LEU A 94 2.57 13.60 12.26
CA LEU A 94 3.18 12.57 11.42
C LEU A 94 2.56 11.18 11.63
N CYS A 95 2.26 10.80 12.88
CA CYS A 95 1.53 9.56 13.18
C CYS A 95 0.14 9.54 12.52
N MET A 96 -0.60 10.64 12.61
CA MET A 96 -1.92 10.78 11.98
C MET A 96 -1.82 10.72 10.45
N MET A 97 -0.83 11.37 9.84
CA MET A 97 -0.59 11.29 8.40
C MET A 97 -0.27 9.84 7.96
N THR A 98 0.55 9.13 8.73
CA THR A 98 0.89 7.73 8.43
C THR A 98 -0.36 6.86 8.53
N PHE A 99 -1.14 6.99 9.59
CA PHE A 99 -2.39 6.24 9.77
C PHE A 99 -3.39 6.53 8.64
N ALA A 100 -3.58 7.80 8.30
CA ALA A 100 -4.44 8.20 7.18
C ALA A 100 -3.95 7.61 5.85
N GLY A 101 -2.64 7.64 5.58
CA GLY A 101 -2.04 7.04 4.39
C GLY A 101 -2.28 5.53 4.29
N LEU A 102 -2.17 4.80 5.41
CA LEU A 102 -2.47 3.38 5.47
C LEU A 102 -3.96 3.09 5.17
N LEU A 103 -4.87 3.88 5.74
CA LEU A 103 -6.31 3.74 5.48
C LEU A 103 -6.67 4.09 4.04
N ILE A 104 -6.14 5.19 3.50
CA ILE A 104 -6.36 5.58 2.11
C ILE A 104 -5.86 4.49 1.16
N GLY A 105 -4.73 3.85 1.48
CA GLY A 105 -4.19 2.73 0.71
C GLY A 105 -5.14 1.54 0.56
N MET A 106 -6.07 1.35 1.48
CA MET A 106 -7.12 0.33 1.36
C MET A 106 -8.17 0.67 0.31
N MET A 107 -8.35 1.96 0.00
CA MET A 107 -9.41 2.46 -0.90
C MET A 107 -8.87 3.00 -2.22
N GLU A 108 -7.57 3.31 -2.28
CA GLU A 108 -6.92 3.89 -3.46
C GLU A 108 -5.53 3.31 -3.69
N SER A 109 -5.17 3.11 -4.95
CA SER A 109 -3.83 2.61 -5.34
C SER A 109 -2.75 3.70 -5.22
N ALA A 110 -3.14 4.96 -5.09
CA ALA A 110 -2.26 6.12 -5.21
C ALA A 110 -1.17 6.23 -4.13
N THR A 111 -1.40 5.65 -2.94
CA THR A 111 -0.48 5.82 -1.80
C THR A 111 0.82 5.03 -1.92
N LEU A 112 0.87 3.98 -2.73
CA LEU A 112 2.04 3.10 -2.83
C LEU A 112 2.49 2.82 -4.26
N SER A 113 1.70 3.17 -5.28
CA SER A 113 1.92 2.73 -6.66
C SER A 113 2.25 3.84 -7.65
N ALA A 114 2.19 5.11 -7.26
CA ALA A 114 2.46 6.23 -8.16
C ALA A 114 3.23 7.35 -7.46
N MET A 115 4.02 8.11 -8.24
CA MET A 115 4.67 9.35 -7.78
C MET A 115 3.64 10.51 -7.69
N LEU A 116 2.61 10.31 -6.90
CA LEU A 116 1.62 11.34 -6.61
C LEU A 116 2.02 12.12 -5.34
N PRO A 117 1.60 13.36 -5.19
CA PRO A 117 1.90 14.17 -4.00
C PRO A 117 1.55 13.47 -2.68
N ILE A 118 0.44 12.73 -2.65
CA ILE A 118 0.01 11.98 -1.47
C ILE A 118 1.00 10.87 -1.08
N ASN A 119 1.59 10.19 -2.07
CA ASN A 119 2.62 9.19 -1.82
C ASN A 119 3.90 9.83 -1.27
N LEU A 120 4.33 10.95 -1.84
CA LEU A 120 5.49 11.69 -1.35
C LEU A 120 5.28 12.19 0.08
N MET A 121 4.10 12.71 0.41
CA MET A 121 3.75 13.11 1.78
C MET A 121 3.77 11.93 2.74
N PHE A 122 3.24 10.78 2.34
CA PHE A 122 3.25 9.56 3.13
C PHE A 122 4.69 9.07 3.38
N MET A 123 5.53 9.00 2.34
CA MET A 123 6.93 8.61 2.46
C MET A 123 7.75 9.59 3.31
N PHE A 124 7.46 10.90 3.18
CA PHE A 124 8.06 11.92 4.03
C PHE A 124 7.70 11.70 5.51
N ALA A 125 6.42 11.46 5.81
CA ALA A 125 5.98 11.19 7.17
C ALA A 125 6.68 9.95 7.75
N LEU A 126 6.81 8.87 6.98
CA LEU A 126 7.52 7.66 7.41
C LEU A 126 9.01 7.91 7.65
N ALA A 127 9.68 8.67 6.79
CA ALA A 127 11.09 9.01 6.96
C ALA A 127 11.32 9.82 8.25
N GLN A 128 10.46 10.81 8.53
CA GLN A 128 10.53 11.61 9.77
C GLN A 128 10.25 10.76 11.01
N LEU A 129 9.24 9.88 10.96
CA LEU A 129 8.93 8.96 12.06
C LEU A 129 10.08 7.98 12.32
N SER A 130 10.73 7.50 11.28
CA SER A 130 11.91 6.63 11.41
C SER A 130 13.07 7.34 12.12
N ALA A 131 13.32 8.62 11.83
CA ALA A 131 14.31 9.42 12.53
C ALA A 131 13.92 9.61 14.02
N MET A 132 12.67 10.01 14.28
CA MET A 132 12.15 10.23 15.63
C MET A 132 12.15 8.95 16.48
N SER A 133 11.83 7.80 15.91
CA SER A 133 11.83 6.53 16.64
C SER A 133 13.21 6.13 17.15
N ARG A 134 14.26 6.43 16.38
CA ARG A 134 15.66 6.23 16.81
C ARG A 134 16.05 7.12 17.96
N ASP A 135 15.57 8.36 17.98
CA ASP A 135 15.84 9.30 19.08
C ASP A 135 15.10 8.94 20.36
N VAL A 136 13.89 8.39 20.23
CA VAL A 136 13.10 7.88 21.35
C VAL A 136 13.75 6.62 21.95
N ALA A 137 14.29 5.74 21.13
CA ALA A 137 14.92 4.49 21.57
C ALA A 137 16.28 4.70 22.33
N LYS A 138 16.91 5.88 22.18
CA LYS A 138 18.18 6.22 22.85
C LYS A 138 18.01 6.84 24.25
N LYS A 139 16.77 7.09 24.66
CA LYS A 139 16.43 7.73 25.94
C LYS A 139 15.81 6.74 26.91
#